data_ac03b85aebd40d0b4acc3ec4a539d536
#
_entry.id   ac03b85aebd40d0b4acc3ec4a539d536
#
_cell.length_a   1.000
_cell.length_b   1.000
_cell.length_c   1.000
_cell.angle_alpha   90.00
_cell.angle_beta   90.00
_cell.angle_gamma   90.00
#
_symmetry.space_group_name_H-M   'P 1'
#
loop_
_entity.id
_entity.type
_entity.pdbx_description
1 polymer ?
#
loop_
_entity_poly.entity_id
_entity_poly.type
_entity_poly.pdbx_seq_one_letter_code
_entity_poly.pdbx_strand_id
1 'polypeptide(L)'
;MAVGLVLVAPTNTFGNESFRVIASVITEWKAGALCLFFGSVHLIALWVNGRRGRETSLIRTFGCLGGFVFWLAITLGFLLTASPITTGVAVYTILALAELQASGRAASDMAAKDAFGFRARRRQNGAGSSRSSSAA
;
A
#
# COMPACT_ATOMS: atom_id res chain seq x y z
N MET A 1 -7.91 3.85 -8.50
CA MET A 1 -8.03 5.09 -9.31
C MET A 1 -9.46 5.48 -9.65
N ALA A 2 -10.35 4.57 -10.08
CA ALA A 2 -11.74 4.91 -10.43
C ALA A 2 -12.48 5.67 -9.32
N VAL A 3 -12.38 5.24 -8.07
CA VAL A 3 -12.99 5.91 -6.91
C VAL A 3 -12.46 7.35 -6.74
N GLY A 4 -11.16 7.56 -6.92
CA GLY A 4 -10.57 8.90 -6.84
C GLY A 4 -11.09 9.85 -7.92
N LEU A 5 -11.30 9.34 -9.14
CA LEU A 5 -11.89 10.13 -10.23
C LEU A 5 -13.33 10.54 -9.94
N VAL A 6 -14.14 9.65 -9.36
CA VAL A 6 -15.52 9.94 -8.96
C VAL A 6 -15.54 11.01 -7.86
N LEU A 7 -14.66 10.96 -6.87
CA LEU A 7 -14.59 11.93 -5.78
C LEU A 7 -14.03 13.30 -6.20
N VAL A 8 -13.26 13.38 -7.28
CA VAL A 8 -12.77 14.67 -7.84
C VAL A 8 -13.78 15.28 -8.80
N ALA A 9 -14.69 14.47 -9.37
CA ALA A 9 -15.76 14.98 -10.22
C ALA A 9 -16.70 15.89 -9.39
N PRO A 10 -17.39 16.86 -10.03
CA PRO A 10 -18.30 17.78 -9.34
C PRO A 10 -19.61 17.08 -8.96
N THR A 11 -19.48 15.96 -8.23
CA THR A 11 -20.59 15.17 -7.70
C THR A 11 -20.63 15.41 -6.19
N ASN A 12 -21.81 15.52 -5.60
CA ASN A 12 -21.97 15.71 -4.15
C ASN A 12 -22.07 14.35 -3.46
N THR A 13 -21.02 13.52 -3.56
CA THR A 13 -21.00 12.17 -2.98
C THR A 13 -21.03 12.23 -1.45
N PHE A 14 -20.35 13.22 -0.85
CA PHE A 14 -20.31 13.42 0.60
C PHE A 14 -21.58 14.09 1.17
N GLY A 15 -22.49 14.53 0.32
CA GLY A 15 -23.82 15.03 0.74
C GLY A 15 -24.73 13.92 1.29
N ASN A 16 -24.37 12.65 1.14
CA ASN A 16 -25.12 11.52 1.66
C ASN A 16 -24.86 11.32 3.16
N GLU A 17 -25.91 11.05 3.95
CA GLU A 17 -25.79 10.87 5.42
C GLU A 17 -24.72 9.85 5.82
N SER A 18 -24.53 8.80 5.01
CA SER A 18 -23.53 7.77 5.25
C SER A 18 -22.08 8.30 5.26
N PHE A 19 -21.82 9.43 4.62
CA PHE A 19 -20.50 10.06 4.59
C PHE A 19 -20.34 11.22 5.57
N ARG A 20 -21.35 11.54 6.39
CA ARG A 20 -21.36 12.69 7.28
C ARG A 20 -20.13 12.76 8.19
N VAL A 21 -19.70 11.64 8.77
CA VAL A 21 -18.52 11.59 9.65
C VAL A 21 -17.24 11.81 8.85
N ILE A 22 -17.13 11.24 7.66
CA ILE A 22 -15.97 11.42 6.78
C ILE A 22 -15.92 12.86 6.30
N ALA A 23 -17.05 13.45 5.91
CA ALA A 23 -17.16 14.82 5.44
C ALA A 23 -16.78 15.86 6.52
N SER A 24 -16.94 15.53 7.82
CA SER A 24 -16.50 16.40 8.91
C SER A 24 -14.99 16.43 9.09
N VAL A 25 -14.26 15.42 8.62
CA VAL A 25 -12.81 15.28 8.78
C VAL A 25 -12.06 15.73 7.53
N ILE A 26 -12.59 15.41 6.34
CA ILE A 26 -11.91 15.68 5.07
C ILE A 26 -12.92 16.11 4.01
N THR A 27 -12.55 17.09 3.20
CA THR A 27 -13.37 17.50 2.04
C THR A 27 -13.29 16.47 0.91
N GLU A 28 -14.37 16.33 0.16
CA GLU A 28 -14.52 15.32 -0.91
C GLU A 28 -13.35 15.36 -1.92
N TRP A 29 -12.99 16.55 -2.38
CA TRP A 29 -11.91 16.70 -3.35
C TRP A 29 -10.53 16.29 -2.76
N LYS A 30 -10.27 16.55 -1.47
CA LYS A 30 -9.02 16.11 -0.79
C LYS A 30 -8.98 14.59 -0.65
N ALA A 31 -10.11 13.97 -0.31
CA ALA A 31 -10.23 12.51 -0.28
C ALA A 31 -9.98 11.91 -1.67
N GLY A 32 -10.55 12.51 -2.71
CA GLY A 32 -10.32 12.13 -4.10
C GLY A 32 -8.87 12.27 -4.53
N ALA A 33 -8.22 13.38 -4.18
CA ALA A 33 -6.81 13.63 -4.49
C ALA A 33 -5.89 12.62 -3.79
N LEU A 34 -6.14 12.29 -2.52
CA LEU A 34 -5.41 11.24 -1.80
C LEU A 34 -5.58 9.87 -2.46
N CYS A 35 -6.79 9.52 -2.84
CA CYS A 35 -7.10 8.26 -3.52
C CYS A 35 -6.38 8.16 -4.87
N LEU A 36 -6.33 9.25 -5.64
CA LEU A 36 -5.58 9.32 -6.90
C LEU A 36 -4.08 9.23 -6.66
N PHE A 37 -3.56 9.90 -5.64
CA PHE A 37 -2.14 9.85 -5.28
C PHE A 37 -1.71 8.42 -4.94
N PHE A 38 -2.35 7.77 -3.98
CA PHE A 38 -2.01 6.39 -3.59
C PHE A 38 -2.24 5.40 -4.74
N GLY A 39 -3.32 5.56 -5.50
CA GLY A 39 -3.59 4.73 -6.67
C GLY A 39 -2.52 4.89 -7.76
N SER A 40 -1.99 6.11 -7.96
CA SER A 40 -0.90 6.38 -8.92
C SER A 40 0.41 5.75 -8.45
N VAL A 41 0.75 5.92 -7.17
CA VAL A 41 1.94 5.28 -6.56
C VAL A 41 1.87 3.76 -6.75
N HIS A 42 0.69 3.17 -6.56
CA HIS A 42 0.48 1.72 -6.74
C HIS A 42 0.69 1.28 -8.20
N LEU A 43 0.15 2.03 -9.16
CA LEU A 43 0.34 1.74 -10.59
C LEU A 43 1.80 1.90 -11.02
N ILE A 44 2.47 2.95 -10.56
CA ILE A 44 3.89 3.17 -10.83
C ILE A 44 4.71 2.02 -10.24
N ALA A 45 4.42 1.60 -9.00
CA ALA A 45 5.08 0.47 -8.37
C ALA A 45 4.89 -0.83 -9.15
N LEU A 46 3.70 -1.09 -9.69
CA LEU A 46 3.42 -2.24 -10.55
C LEU A 46 4.18 -2.16 -11.87
N TRP A 47 4.21 -0.98 -12.51
CA TRP A 47 4.92 -0.77 -13.78
C TRP A 47 6.44 -0.93 -13.64
N VAL A 48 7.01 -0.42 -12.55
CA VAL A 48 8.45 -0.54 -12.24
C VAL A 48 8.82 -1.94 -11.72
N ASN A 49 7.86 -2.73 -11.24
CA ASN A 49 8.09 -4.06 -10.65
C ASN A 49 8.73 -5.08 -11.63
N GLY A 50 8.73 -4.81 -12.93
CA GLY A 50 9.50 -5.56 -13.93
C GLY A 50 11.02 -5.39 -13.79
N ARG A 51 11.50 -4.36 -13.10
CA ARG A 51 12.90 -4.09 -12.81
C ARG A 51 13.17 -4.53 -11.36
N ARG A 52 13.87 -5.64 -11.17
CA ARG A 52 14.15 -6.33 -9.89
C ARG A 52 14.94 -5.50 -8.85
N GLY A 53 14.46 -4.32 -8.42
CA GLY A 53 15.12 -3.47 -7.43
C GLY A 53 14.53 -3.63 -6.01
N ARG A 54 15.35 -3.39 -4.98
CA ARG A 54 14.94 -3.29 -3.57
C ARG A 54 13.99 -2.11 -3.35
N GLU A 55 14.25 -1.01 -4.04
CA GLU A 55 13.48 0.23 -3.96
C GLU A 55 12.01 0.05 -4.38
N THR A 56 11.77 -0.82 -5.36
CA THR A 56 10.41 -1.13 -5.83
C THR A 56 9.54 -1.78 -4.75
N SER A 57 10.14 -2.62 -3.90
CA SER A 57 9.43 -3.29 -2.80
C SER A 57 9.04 -2.30 -1.71
N LEU A 58 9.89 -1.32 -1.40
CA LEU A 58 9.58 -0.24 -0.45
C LEU A 58 8.42 0.62 -0.93
N ILE A 59 8.48 1.12 -2.17
CA ILE A 59 7.42 1.95 -2.76
C ILE A 59 6.09 1.19 -2.73
N ARG A 60 6.10 -0.10 -3.04
CA ARG A 60 4.92 -0.95 -3.02
C ARG A 60 4.36 -1.12 -1.61
N THR A 61 5.22 -1.34 -0.62
CA THR A 61 4.80 -1.46 0.79
C THR A 61 4.16 -0.17 1.29
N PHE A 62 4.77 0.98 1.02
CA PHE A 62 4.21 2.28 1.41
C PHE A 62 2.89 2.58 0.69
N GLY A 63 2.78 2.27 -0.61
CA GLY A 63 1.54 2.43 -1.37
C GLY A 63 0.39 1.60 -0.80
N CYS A 64 0.64 0.32 -0.52
CA CYS A 64 -0.36 -0.58 0.08
C CYS A 64 -0.73 -0.14 1.50
N LEU A 65 0.24 0.28 2.32
CA LEU A 65 -0.04 0.76 3.67
C LEU A 65 -0.90 2.02 3.65
N GLY A 66 -0.61 2.96 2.75
CA GLY A 66 -1.43 4.15 2.54
C GLY A 66 -2.85 3.80 2.09
N GLY A 67 -3.00 2.85 1.16
CA GLY A 67 -4.30 2.31 0.74
C GLY A 67 -5.06 1.65 1.89
N PHE A 68 -4.39 0.84 2.71
CA PHE A 68 -4.97 0.23 3.90
C PHE A 68 -5.53 1.29 4.87
N VAL A 69 -4.73 2.29 5.24
CA VAL A 69 -5.16 3.36 6.14
C VAL A 69 -6.35 4.13 5.56
N PHE A 70 -6.34 4.40 4.26
CA PHE A 70 -7.42 5.09 3.57
C PHE A 70 -8.73 4.30 3.62
N TRP A 71 -8.73 3.01 3.26
CA TRP A 71 -9.93 2.17 3.29
C TRP A 71 -10.42 1.92 4.71
N LEU A 72 -9.50 1.77 5.67
CA LEU A 72 -9.84 1.63 7.08
C LEU A 72 -10.54 2.89 7.60
N ALA A 73 -10.04 4.09 7.27
CA ALA A 73 -10.66 5.35 7.66
C ALA A 73 -12.09 5.49 7.12
N ILE A 74 -12.32 5.09 5.86
CA ILE A 74 -13.67 5.05 5.26
C ILE A 74 -14.56 4.06 6.02
N THR A 75 -14.08 2.84 6.29
CA THR A 75 -14.83 1.81 7.04
C THR A 75 -15.24 2.33 8.41
N LEU A 76 -14.30 2.93 9.15
CA LEU A 76 -14.58 3.51 10.47
C LEU A 76 -15.59 4.66 10.37
N GLY A 77 -15.47 5.52 9.36
CA GLY A 77 -16.42 6.59 9.11
C GLY A 77 -17.84 6.07 8.93
N PHE A 78 -18.04 4.98 8.20
CA PHE A 78 -19.33 4.33 8.05
C PHE A 78 -19.83 3.70 9.37
N LEU A 79 -18.97 3.05 10.13
CA LEU A 79 -19.33 2.42 11.41
C LEU A 79 -19.72 3.45 12.48
N LEU A 80 -19.12 4.64 12.46
CA LEU A 80 -19.42 5.74 13.39
C LEU A 80 -20.68 6.54 12.98
N THR A 81 -21.18 6.35 11.78
CA THR A 81 -22.45 6.93 11.35
C THR A 81 -23.58 6.06 11.89
N ALA A 82 -24.61 6.66 12.49
CA ALA A 82 -25.76 5.95 13.07
C ALA A 82 -26.67 5.28 12.00
N SER A 83 -26.12 4.95 10.86
CA SER A 83 -26.77 4.28 9.75
C SER A 83 -26.64 2.76 9.91
N PRO A 84 -27.63 1.95 9.48
CA PRO A 84 -27.52 0.49 9.53
C PRO A 84 -26.30 0.03 8.74
N ILE A 85 -25.73 -1.12 9.15
CA ILE A 85 -24.58 -1.74 8.48
C ILE A 85 -24.88 -1.84 6.98
N THR A 86 -24.12 -1.08 6.19
CA THR A 86 -24.31 -1.00 4.74
C THR A 86 -23.33 -1.93 4.04
N THR A 87 -23.64 -2.31 2.81
CA THR A 87 -22.71 -3.06 1.93
C THR A 87 -21.35 -2.37 1.81
N GLY A 88 -21.31 -1.03 1.96
CA GLY A 88 -20.08 -0.23 1.98
C GLY A 88 -19.11 -0.67 3.06
N VAL A 89 -19.57 -0.93 4.28
CA VAL A 89 -18.71 -1.42 5.38
C VAL A 89 -18.00 -2.71 4.99
N ALA A 90 -18.73 -3.67 4.45
CA ALA A 90 -18.16 -4.95 4.02
C ALA A 90 -17.14 -4.76 2.90
N VAL A 91 -17.48 -3.98 1.87
CA VAL A 91 -16.60 -3.74 0.72
C VAL A 91 -15.31 -3.03 1.13
N TYR A 92 -15.40 -1.96 1.91
CA TYR A 92 -14.21 -1.19 2.31
C TYR A 92 -13.33 -1.96 3.31
N THR A 93 -13.93 -2.79 4.17
CA THR A 93 -13.17 -3.71 5.02
C THR A 93 -12.38 -4.72 4.19
N ILE A 94 -13.00 -5.33 3.18
CA ILE A 94 -12.32 -6.28 2.28
C ILE A 94 -11.17 -5.59 1.53
N LEU A 95 -11.38 -4.36 1.04
CA LEU A 95 -10.33 -3.59 0.38
C LEU A 95 -9.17 -3.28 1.33
N ALA A 96 -9.45 -2.87 2.57
CA ALA A 96 -8.42 -2.65 3.58
C ALA A 96 -7.61 -3.93 3.85
N LEU A 97 -8.27 -5.07 4.04
CA LEU A 97 -7.60 -6.35 4.27
C LEU A 97 -6.75 -6.79 3.06
N ALA A 98 -7.22 -6.55 1.84
CA ALA A 98 -6.47 -6.84 0.62
C ALA A 98 -5.18 -6.01 0.54
N GLU A 99 -5.24 -4.72 0.87
CA GLU A 99 -4.06 -3.85 0.92
C GLU A 99 -3.07 -4.26 2.02
N LEU A 100 -3.57 -4.63 3.19
CA LEU A 100 -2.74 -5.13 4.28
C LEU A 100 -2.02 -6.43 3.88
N GLN A 101 -2.71 -7.35 3.23
CA GLN A 101 -2.12 -8.58 2.72
C GLN A 101 -1.07 -8.31 1.63
N ALA A 102 -1.34 -7.37 0.73
CA ALA A 102 -0.39 -6.96 -0.32
C ALA A 102 0.87 -6.32 0.28
N SER A 103 0.72 -5.50 1.33
CA SER A 103 1.82 -4.92 2.10
C SER A 103 2.69 -5.99 2.76
N GLY A 104 2.06 -6.99 3.42
CA GLY A 104 2.77 -8.10 4.03
C GLY A 104 3.60 -8.92 3.03
N ARG A 105 3.04 -9.21 1.85
CA ARG A 105 3.78 -9.89 0.76
C ARG A 105 4.96 -9.05 0.27
N ALA A 106 4.79 -7.74 0.09
CA ALA A 106 5.87 -6.87 -0.33
C ALA A 106 7.00 -6.79 0.70
N ALA A 107 6.67 -6.79 2.00
CA ALA A 107 7.64 -6.81 3.09
C ALA A 107 8.40 -8.15 3.16
N SER A 108 7.73 -9.28 2.99
CA SER A 108 8.37 -10.61 2.97
C SER A 108 9.32 -10.79 1.78
N ASP A 109 8.96 -10.27 0.60
CA ASP A 109 9.82 -10.26 -0.57
C ASP A 109 11.13 -9.47 -0.33
N MET A 110 11.05 -8.38 0.45
CA MET A 110 12.20 -7.57 0.84
C MET A 110 13.14 -8.34 1.78
N ALA A 111 12.59 -8.97 2.81
CA ALA A 111 13.35 -9.78 3.77
C ALA A 111 14.04 -10.96 3.09
N ALA A 112 13.39 -11.63 2.16
CA ALA A 112 13.98 -12.72 1.38
C ALA A 112 15.18 -12.24 0.54
N LYS A 113 15.06 -11.10 -0.15
CA LYS A 113 16.16 -10.54 -0.96
C LYS A 113 17.38 -10.17 -0.10
N ASP A 114 17.17 -9.59 1.09
CA ASP A 114 18.25 -9.25 2.01
C ASP A 114 18.97 -10.52 2.53
N ALA A 115 18.23 -11.57 2.83
CA ALA A 115 18.79 -12.85 3.26
C ALA A 115 19.66 -13.51 2.16
N PHE A 116 19.23 -13.45 0.89
CA PHE A 116 20.02 -13.95 -0.24
C PHE A 116 21.27 -13.11 -0.48
N GLY A 117 21.19 -11.79 -0.43
CA GLY A 117 22.33 -10.90 -0.59
C GLY A 117 23.39 -11.10 0.48
N PHE A 118 22.98 -11.30 1.74
CA PHE A 118 23.90 -11.59 2.84
C PHE A 118 24.63 -12.94 2.66
N ARG A 119 23.93 -13.98 2.23
CA ARG A 119 24.53 -15.31 1.95
C ARG A 119 25.53 -15.26 0.81
N ALA A 120 25.25 -14.51 -0.26
CA ALA A 120 26.16 -14.36 -1.38
C ALA A 120 27.46 -13.65 -0.97
N ARG A 121 27.37 -12.55 -0.20
CA ARG A 121 28.54 -11.84 0.34
C ARG A 121 29.40 -12.73 1.25
N ARG A 122 28.76 -13.52 2.12
CA ARG A 122 29.51 -14.44 3.02
C ARG A 122 30.28 -15.50 2.25
N ARG A 123 29.72 -16.04 1.15
CA ARG A 123 30.42 -17.00 0.28
C ARG A 123 31.63 -16.38 -0.43
N GLN A 124 31.51 -15.14 -0.92
CA GLN A 124 32.65 -14.44 -1.58
C GLN A 124 33.78 -14.18 -0.62
N ASN A 125 33.50 -13.73 0.61
CA ASN A 125 34.54 -13.47 1.60
C ASN A 125 35.21 -14.76 2.08
N GLY A 126 34.49 -15.88 2.21
CA GLY A 126 35.07 -17.17 2.55
C GLY A 126 35.98 -17.76 1.46
N ALA A 127 35.62 -17.56 0.19
CA ALA A 127 36.46 -18.02 -0.93
C ALA A 127 37.76 -17.18 -1.12
N GLY A 128 37.73 -15.89 -0.76
CA GLY A 128 38.90 -15.03 -0.78
C GLY A 128 39.95 -15.40 0.27
N SER A 129 39.50 -15.80 1.47
CA SER A 129 40.39 -16.18 2.57
C SER A 129 41.21 -17.48 2.30
N SER A 130 40.58 -18.43 1.60
CA SER A 130 41.29 -19.70 1.28
C SER A 130 42.36 -19.57 0.21
N ARG A 131 42.29 -18.58 -0.66
CA ARG A 131 43.32 -18.33 -1.69
C ARG A 131 44.59 -17.66 -1.14
N SER A 132 44.47 -16.83 -0.12
CA SER A 132 45.64 -16.18 0.48
C SER A 132 46.49 -17.13 1.33
N SER A 133 45.90 -18.21 1.85
CA SER A 133 46.63 -19.21 2.67
C SER A 133 47.44 -20.23 1.84
N SER A 134 47.20 -20.37 0.54
CA SER A 134 47.92 -21.33 -0.30
C SER A 134 49.14 -20.73 -1.05
N ALA A 135 49.37 -19.42 -0.86
CA ALA A 135 50.47 -18.70 -1.53
C ALA A 135 51.63 -18.36 -0.60
N ALA A 136 51.60 -18.83 0.65
CA ALA A 136 52.66 -18.73 1.63
C ALA A 136 53.27 -20.11 1.92
#